data_8bb762a7640becb214cb0fc2a1695e7e
#
_entry.id   8bb762a7640becb214cb0fc2a1695e7e
#
_cell.length_a   1.000
_cell.length_b   1.000
_cell.length_c   1.000
_cell.angle_alpha   90.00
_cell.angle_beta   90.00
_cell.angle_gamma   90.00
#
_symmetry.space_group_name_H-M   'P 1'
#
loop_
_entity.id
_entity.type
_entity.pdbx_description
1 polymer ?
#
loop_
_entity_poly.entity_id
_entity_poly.type
_entity_poly.pdbx_seq_one_letter_code
_entity_poly.pdbx_strand_id
1 'polypeptide(L)' 'MIKKFKQQIEKVDDSVRGFNIGINNGEVSGQTIFHCHIHLIPRREGDVKNPRGGVRGVIPNKQEY' A
#
# COMPACT_ATOMS: atom_id res chain seq x y z
N MET A 1 11.07 3.35 11.65
CA MET A 1 10.19 2.19 11.86
C MET A 1 9.75 1.55 10.54
N ILE A 2 9.15 2.29 9.63
CA ILE A 2 8.71 1.75 8.33
C ILE A 2 9.87 1.19 7.53
N LYS A 3 10.99 1.93 7.47
CA LYS A 3 12.19 1.49 6.75
C LYS A 3 12.68 0.12 7.25
N LYS A 4 12.63 -0.11 8.55
CA LYS A 4 13.06 -1.37 9.14
C LYS A 4 12.14 -2.52 8.74
N PHE A 5 10.82 -2.30 8.75
CA PHE A 5 9.85 -3.30 8.31
C PHE A 5 10.02 -3.64 6.83
N LYS A 6 10.26 -2.63 6.00
CA LYS A 6 10.54 -2.84 4.57
C LYS A 6 11.75 -3.75 4.40
N GLN A 7 12.83 -3.47 5.12
CA GLN A 7 14.04 -4.28 5.03
C GLN A 7 13.81 -5.72 5.48
N GLN A 8 13.02 -5.91 6.55
CA GLN A 8 12.70 -7.24 7.03
C GLN A 8 11.88 -8.04 6.01
N ILE A 9 10.90 -7.39 5.37
CA ILE A 9 10.08 -8.04 4.36
C ILE A 9 10.92 -8.42 3.14
N GLU A 10 11.76 -7.51 2.66
CA GLU A 10 12.64 -7.76 1.52
C GLU A 10 13.61 -8.90 1.79
N LYS A 11 14.03 -9.07 3.04
CA LYS A 11 14.97 -10.10 3.45
C LYS A 11 14.35 -11.50 3.36
N VAL A 12 13.05 -11.65 3.68
CA VAL A 12 12.37 -12.94 3.66
C VAL A 12 11.67 -13.22 2.34
N ASP A 13 11.45 -12.21 1.51
CA ASP A 13 10.77 -12.37 0.23
C ASP A 13 11.41 -11.43 -0.80
N ASP A 14 12.30 -11.99 -1.60
CA ASP A 14 13.04 -11.23 -2.62
C ASP A 14 12.21 -10.90 -3.86
N SER A 15 11.00 -11.42 -3.96
CA SER A 15 10.07 -11.07 -5.05
C SER A 15 9.44 -9.69 -4.85
N VAL A 16 9.56 -9.12 -3.65
CA VAL A 16 9.02 -7.79 -3.36
C VAL A 16 9.88 -6.73 -4.06
N ARG A 17 9.24 -5.89 -4.88
CA ARG A 17 9.92 -4.85 -5.66
C ARG A 17 9.55 -3.44 -5.27
N GLY A 18 8.53 -3.29 -4.44
CA GLY A 18 8.09 -1.97 -4.00
C GLY A 18 7.06 -2.10 -2.91
N PHE A 19 6.57 -0.95 -2.47
CA PHE A 19 5.60 -0.89 -1.38
C PHE A 19 4.58 0.20 -1.65
N ASN A 20 3.35 -0.04 -1.24
CA ASN A 20 2.39 1.02 -1.03
C ASN A 20 2.25 1.26 0.46
N ILE A 21 2.22 2.52 0.86
CA ILE A 21 2.09 2.93 2.26
C ILE A 21 0.88 3.85 2.35
N GLY A 22 -0.01 3.58 3.30
CA GLY A 22 -1.20 4.38 3.40
C GLY A 22 -1.87 4.30 4.76
N ILE A 23 -2.78 5.25 4.98
CA ILE A 23 -3.55 5.38 6.22
C ILE A 23 -5.00 5.62 5.81
N ASN A 24 -5.93 4.85 6.41
CA ASN A 24 -7.35 5.14 6.27
C ASN A 24 -7.75 6.05 7.43
N ASN A 25 -8.14 7.26 7.11
CA ASN A 25 -8.55 8.25 8.11
C ASN A 25 -9.98 8.67 7.87
N GLY A 26 -10.86 8.35 8.81
CA GLY A 26 -12.27 8.66 8.71
C GLY A 26 -13.08 7.52 8.10
N GLU A 27 -14.34 7.48 8.43
CA GLU A 27 -15.26 6.42 8.03
C GLU A 27 -15.41 6.32 6.51
N VAL A 28 -15.47 7.45 5.83
CA VAL A 28 -15.60 7.52 4.37
C VAL A 28 -14.40 6.91 3.66
N SER A 29 -13.25 6.92 4.33
CA SER A 29 -12.01 6.32 3.81
C SER A 29 -11.89 4.84 4.12
N GLY A 30 -12.91 4.24 4.73
CA GLY A 30 -12.90 2.83 5.07
C GLY A 30 -12.30 2.50 6.43
N GLN A 31 -12.10 3.51 7.27
CA GLN A 31 -11.57 3.27 8.60
C GLN A 31 -12.60 2.52 9.45
N THR A 32 -12.24 1.36 9.94
CA THR A 32 -13.10 0.55 10.81
C THR A 32 -12.61 0.52 12.26
N ILE A 33 -11.33 0.82 12.46
CA ILE A 33 -10.71 0.91 13.78
C ILE A 33 -10.28 2.36 13.97
N PHE A 34 -10.79 3.02 15.01
CA PHE A 34 -10.64 4.46 15.17
C PHE A 34 -9.38 4.85 15.94
N HIS A 35 -8.28 4.18 15.64
CA HIS A 35 -6.95 4.64 16.03
C HIS A 35 -6.01 4.42 14.84
N CYS A 36 -4.86 5.07 14.86
CA CYS A 36 -3.98 5.15 13.71
C CYS A 36 -3.44 3.77 13.31
N HIS A 37 -3.72 3.40 12.06
CA HIS A 37 -3.14 2.22 11.41
C HIS A 37 -2.40 2.68 10.17
N ILE A 38 -1.15 2.27 10.03
CA ILE A 38 -0.37 2.50 8.83
C ILE A 38 -0.27 1.18 8.09
N HIS A 39 -0.76 1.16 6.85
CA HIS A 39 -0.67 -0.01 6.00
C HIS A 39 0.65 -0.01 5.24
N LEU A 40 1.35 -1.11 5.29
CA LEU A 40 2.58 -1.31 4.50
C LEU A 40 2.34 -2.53 3.62
N ILE A 41 2.15 -2.29 2.33
CA ILE A 41 1.73 -3.33 1.38
C ILE A 41 2.90 -3.67 0.46
N PRO A 42 3.53 -4.84 0.61
CA PRO A 42 4.57 -5.26 -0.31
C PRO A 42 3.99 -5.48 -1.71
N ARG A 43 4.69 -4.98 -2.71
CA ARG A 43 4.23 -5.10 -4.10
C ARG A 43 5.24 -5.91 -4.90
N ARG A 44 4.69 -6.69 -5.84
CA ARG A 44 5.47 -7.54 -6.74
C ARG A 44 5.10 -7.23 -8.17
N GLU A 45 6.02 -7.49 -9.10
CA GLU A 45 5.72 -7.31 -10.51
C GLU A 45 4.56 -8.21 -10.92
N GLY A 46 3.61 -7.65 -11.65
CA GLY A 46 2.47 -8.39 -12.17
C GLY A 46 1.36 -8.69 -11.18
N ASP A 47 1.44 -8.17 -9.95
CA ASP A 47 0.39 -8.39 -8.96
C ASP A 47 -0.92 -7.68 -9.32
N VAL A 48 -0.83 -6.61 -10.09
CA VAL A 48 -1.99 -5.98 -10.73
C VAL A 48 -1.60 -5.62 -12.17
N LYS A 49 -2.60 -5.49 -13.05
CA LYS A 49 -2.36 -5.19 -14.47
C LYS A 49 -1.74 -3.82 -14.67
N ASN A 50 -2.26 -2.80 -13.98
CA ASN A 50 -1.82 -1.42 -14.14
C ASN A 50 -1.65 -0.79 -12.78
N PRO A 51 -0.42 -0.74 -12.26
CA PRO A 51 -0.17 -0.17 -10.94
C PRO A 51 -0.03 1.35 -10.94
N ARG A 52 -0.02 2.00 -12.10
CA ARG A 52 0.18 3.45 -12.19
C ARG A 52 -0.83 4.19 -11.32
N GLY A 53 -0.34 5.13 -10.53
CA GLY A 53 -1.15 5.89 -9.59
C GLY A 53 -1.25 5.25 -8.22
N GLY A 54 -1.02 3.95 -8.10
CA GLY A 54 -0.95 3.25 -6.82
C GLY A 54 -2.14 3.48 -5.92
N VAL A 55 -1.92 4.12 -4.77
CA VAL A 55 -2.96 4.35 -3.76
C VAL A 55 -4.13 5.20 -4.25
N ARG A 56 -3.95 5.95 -5.34
CA ARG A 56 -5.07 6.72 -5.93
C ARG A 56 -6.19 5.81 -6.42
N GLY A 57 -5.91 4.53 -6.63
CA GLY A 57 -6.89 3.55 -7.08
C GLY A 57 -8.00 3.26 -6.09
N VAL A 58 -7.95 3.85 -4.88
CA VAL A 58 -9.05 3.73 -3.91
C VAL A 58 -10.33 4.38 -4.43
N ILE A 59 -10.22 5.29 -5.39
CA ILE A 59 -11.38 5.85 -6.07
C ILE A 59 -11.35 5.35 -7.51
N PRO A 60 -12.34 4.53 -7.93
CA PRO A 60 -12.38 4.03 -9.30
C PRO A 60 -12.32 5.17 -10.31
N ASN A 61 -11.57 4.98 -11.38
CA ASN A 61 -11.38 5.96 -12.46
C ASN A 61 -10.56 7.19 -12.09
N LYS A 62 -9.98 7.22 -10.90
CA LYS A 62 -9.12 8.33 -10.46
C LYS A 62 -7.69 7.87 -10.18
N GLN A 63 -7.38 6.63 -10.49
CA GLN A 63 -6.07 6.05 -10.21
C GLN A 63 -4.98 6.68 -11.07
N GLU A 64 -5.20 6.82 -12.35
CA GLU A 64 -4.19 7.38 -13.26
C GLU A 64 -4.22 8.91 -13.26
N TYR A 65 -3.05 9.48 -13.44
CA TYR A 65 -2.87 10.94 -13.51
C TYR A 65 -1.76 11.31 -14.49
#